data_20cd55961034a75c1a2d74fc0aac9e50
#
_entry.id   20cd55961034a75c1a2d74fc0aac9e50
#
_cell.length_a   1.000
_cell.length_b   1.000
_cell.length_c   1.000
_cell.angle_alpha   90.00
_cell.angle_beta   90.00
_cell.angle_gamma   90.00
#
_symmetry.space_group_name_H-M   'P 1'
#
loop_
_entity.id
_entity.type
_entity.pdbx_description
1 polymer ?
#
loop_
_entity_poly.entity_id
_entity_poly.type
_entity_poly.pdbx_seq_one_letter_code
_entity_poly.pdbx_strand_id
1 'polypeptide(L)'
;MVAANDSANYTMSQLPMLDGCTEAGWASNTPQVIAITKTCEHPEMAVEFMNYFFNNETALATLGATRSVPPTENARKICSENGKLSEVTMEGANIAAAAGGTPNDKISSSEESKTILFDAVETIGYGATTPDAAASEIIDSLSSL
;
A
#
# COMPACT_ATOMS: atom_id res chain seq x y z
N MET A 1 5.09 12.30 7.87
CA MET A 1 6.24 12.98 7.29
C MET A 1 5.84 14.30 6.60
N VAL A 2 4.85 14.32 5.71
CA VAL A 2 4.40 15.55 5.04
C VAL A 2 3.94 16.63 6.04
N ALA A 3 3.21 16.25 7.08
CA ALA A 3 2.73 17.17 8.11
C ALA A 3 3.81 17.78 9.01
N ALA A 4 5.04 17.32 8.93
CA ALA A 4 6.14 17.81 9.77
C ALA A 4 6.99 18.91 9.10
N ASN A 5 6.69 19.28 7.85
CA ASN A 5 7.45 20.27 7.10
C ASN A 5 6.53 21.24 6.35
N ASP A 6 6.00 22.21 7.07
CA ASP A 6 5.03 23.20 6.57
C ASP A 6 5.57 24.16 5.49
N SER A 7 6.89 24.18 5.27
CA SER A 7 7.52 25.07 4.31
C SER A 7 7.72 24.46 2.90
N ALA A 8 7.47 23.16 2.75
CA ALA A 8 7.64 22.46 1.49
C ALA A 8 6.30 22.23 0.79
N ASN A 9 6.26 22.53 -0.51
CA ASN A 9 5.15 22.18 -1.38
C ASN A 9 5.36 20.75 -1.90
N TYR A 10 4.40 19.87 -1.64
CA TYR A 10 4.40 18.50 -2.12
C TYR A 10 3.31 18.33 -3.16
N THR A 11 3.64 17.60 -4.22
CA THR A 11 2.66 17.07 -5.18
C THR A 11 2.77 15.57 -5.20
N MET A 12 1.67 14.90 -5.47
CA MET A 12 1.63 13.46 -5.64
C MET A 12 1.66 13.12 -7.12
N SER A 13 2.36 12.06 -7.48
CA SER A 13 2.36 11.53 -8.83
C SER A 13 2.34 10.01 -8.79
N GLN A 14 1.86 9.42 -9.86
CA GLN A 14 1.99 7.99 -10.07
C GLN A 14 3.48 7.64 -10.21
N LEU A 15 3.88 6.46 -9.73
CA LEU A 15 5.22 5.94 -9.96
C LEU A 15 5.48 5.82 -11.48
N PRO A 16 6.67 6.20 -11.96
CA PRO A 16 6.98 6.08 -13.37
C PRO A 16 6.99 4.62 -13.81
N MET A 17 6.49 4.37 -15.01
CA MET A 17 6.63 3.09 -15.67
C MET A 17 7.84 3.11 -16.62
N LEU A 18 8.49 1.97 -16.78
CA LEU A 18 9.54 1.82 -17.78
C LEU A 18 8.94 1.87 -19.19
N ASP A 19 9.67 2.45 -20.12
CA ASP A 19 9.27 2.50 -21.52
C ASP A 19 9.04 1.08 -22.06
N GLY A 20 7.88 0.89 -22.70
CA GLY A 20 7.48 -0.41 -23.25
C GLY A 20 6.77 -1.36 -22.27
N CYS A 21 6.66 -1.00 -20.99
CA CYS A 21 5.87 -1.76 -20.03
C CYS A 21 4.38 -1.39 -20.13
N THR A 22 3.52 -2.40 -20.11
CA THR A 22 2.06 -2.23 -20.12
C THR A 22 1.45 -2.29 -18.72
N GLU A 23 2.21 -2.77 -17.74
CA GLU A 23 1.77 -2.93 -16.37
C GLU A 23 2.71 -2.19 -15.41
N ALA A 24 2.14 -1.67 -14.35
CA ALA A 24 2.89 -1.03 -13.29
C ALA A 24 3.73 -2.06 -12.52
N GLY A 25 4.99 -1.72 -12.27
CA GLY A 25 5.92 -2.56 -11.51
C GLY A 25 5.71 -2.51 -10.00
N TRP A 26 4.51 -2.19 -9.52
CA TRP A 26 4.19 -2.17 -8.08
C TRP A 26 3.01 -3.07 -7.75
N ALA A 27 2.97 -3.51 -6.50
CA ALA A 27 1.87 -4.29 -5.97
C ALA A 27 0.89 -3.42 -5.17
N SER A 28 -0.41 -3.69 -5.31
CA SER A 28 -1.45 -3.12 -4.47
C SER A 28 -1.69 -4.04 -3.28
N ASN A 29 -1.26 -3.63 -2.10
CA ASN A 29 -1.47 -4.38 -0.86
C ASN A 29 -2.40 -3.64 0.08
N THR A 30 -3.26 -4.39 0.77
CA THR A 30 -4.02 -3.88 1.91
C THR A 30 -3.14 -3.92 3.15
N PRO A 31 -2.67 -2.77 3.67
CA PRO A 31 -1.69 -2.75 4.76
C PRO A 31 -2.29 -3.18 6.10
N GLN A 32 -3.59 -3.01 6.27
CA GLN A 32 -4.31 -3.36 7.51
C GLN A 32 -5.70 -3.90 7.18
N VAL A 33 -6.12 -4.91 7.93
CA VAL A 33 -7.45 -5.49 7.82
C VAL A 33 -8.08 -5.65 9.21
N ILE A 34 -9.38 -5.52 9.29
CA ILE A 34 -10.17 -5.91 10.45
C ILE A 34 -10.98 -7.14 10.04
N ALA A 35 -10.91 -8.19 10.84
CA ALA A 35 -11.60 -9.44 10.56
C ALA A 35 -12.41 -9.91 11.77
N ILE A 36 -13.54 -10.56 11.49
CA ILE A 36 -14.36 -11.23 12.50
C ILE A 36 -13.93 -12.68 12.53
N THR A 37 -13.58 -13.20 13.72
CA THR A 37 -13.16 -14.59 13.88
C THR A 37 -14.36 -15.54 13.71
N LYS A 38 -14.09 -16.78 13.27
CA LYS A 38 -15.13 -17.82 13.16
C LYS A 38 -15.77 -18.19 14.49
N THR A 39 -15.09 -17.90 15.60
CA THR A 39 -15.54 -18.19 16.96
C THR A 39 -16.23 -16.99 17.62
N CYS A 40 -16.53 -15.94 16.87
CA CYS A 40 -17.24 -14.79 17.40
C CYS A 40 -18.67 -15.18 17.79
N GLU A 41 -19.04 -15.01 19.06
CA GLU A 41 -20.36 -15.34 19.58
C GLU A 41 -21.45 -14.33 19.13
N HIS A 42 -21.04 -13.11 18.74
CA HIS A 42 -21.94 -12.03 18.35
C HIS A 42 -21.50 -11.36 17.03
N PRO A 43 -21.53 -12.09 15.90
CA PRO A 43 -21.02 -11.59 14.63
C PRO A 43 -21.79 -10.37 14.10
N GLU A 44 -23.10 -10.28 14.36
CA GLU A 44 -23.92 -9.13 13.96
C GLU A 44 -23.46 -7.85 14.66
N MET A 45 -23.18 -7.92 15.96
CA MET A 45 -22.66 -6.77 16.73
C MET A 45 -21.25 -6.37 16.26
N ALA A 46 -20.43 -7.35 15.89
CA ALA A 46 -19.10 -7.07 15.34
C ALA A 46 -19.21 -6.34 13.98
N VAL A 47 -20.13 -6.75 13.12
CA VAL A 47 -20.40 -6.07 11.83
C VAL A 47 -20.93 -4.65 12.08
N GLU A 48 -21.84 -4.46 13.04
CA GLU A 48 -22.36 -3.14 13.41
C GLU A 48 -21.24 -2.22 13.89
N PHE A 49 -20.34 -2.73 14.74
CA PHE A 49 -19.16 -1.99 15.18
C PHE A 49 -18.24 -1.61 14.00
N MET A 50 -17.97 -2.55 13.08
CA MET A 50 -17.17 -2.26 11.88
C MET A 50 -17.84 -1.20 11.00
N ASN A 51 -19.13 -1.29 10.81
CA ASN A 51 -19.89 -0.30 10.05
C ASN A 51 -19.82 1.09 10.72
N TYR A 52 -19.97 1.16 12.04
CA TYR A 52 -19.78 2.39 12.80
C TYR A 52 -18.38 2.94 12.59
N PHE A 53 -17.36 2.09 12.75
CA PHE A 53 -15.96 2.49 12.65
C PHE A 53 -15.58 3.08 11.27
N PHE A 54 -16.10 2.49 10.20
CA PHE A 54 -15.74 2.88 8.83
C PHE A 54 -16.66 3.89 8.17
N ASN A 55 -17.89 4.09 8.68
CA ASN A 55 -18.90 4.87 7.99
C ASN A 55 -19.57 5.94 8.87
N ASN A 56 -19.42 5.88 10.19
CA ASN A 56 -20.06 6.87 11.06
C ASN A 56 -19.28 8.19 11.08
N GLU A 57 -19.97 9.30 10.85
CA GLU A 57 -19.36 10.63 10.77
C GLU A 57 -18.61 11.02 12.05
N THR A 58 -19.19 10.75 13.23
CA THR A 58 -18.56 11.05 14.52
C THR A 58 -17.29 10.23 14.73
N ALA A 59 -17.31 8.95 14.37
CA ALA A 59 -16.13 8.07 14.45
C ALA A 59 -15.04 8.57 13.52
N LEU A 60 -15.38 8.89 12.27
CA LEU A 60 -14.43 9.38 11.26
C LEU A 60 -13.87 10.75 11.62
N ALA A 61 -14.68 11.68 12.11
CA ALA A 61 -14.24 12.99 12.57
C ALA A 61 -13.29 12.89 13.79
N THR A 62 -13.46 11.87 14.62
CA THR A 62 -12.61 11.64 15.80
C THR A 62 -11.30 10.94 15.42
N LEU A 63 -11.37 9.84 14.69
CA LEU A 63 -10.24 8.99 14.35
C LEU A 63 -9.42 9.55 13.18
N GLY A 64 -10.09 10.13 12.18
CA GLY A 64 -9.45 10.65 10.99
C GLY A 64 -8.62 9.60 10.29
N ALA A 65 -7.40 9.98 9.90
CA ALA A 65 -6.41 9.12 9.25
C ALA A 65 -5.38 8.52 10.22
N THR A 66 -5.67 8.47 11.53
CA THR A 66 -4.72 8.01 12.57
C THR A 66 -4.26 6.57 12.34
N ARG A 67 -5.11 5.71 11.84
CA ARG A 67 -4.79 4.30 11.57
C ARG A 67 -4.38 4.05 10.12
N SER A 68 -5.04 4.66 9.19
CA SER A 68 -4.70 4.70 7.76
C SER A 68 -5.66 5.67 7.05
N VAL A 69 -5.41 5.91 5.77
CA VAL A 69 -6.39 6.60 4.93
C VAL A 69 -7.66 5.74 4.85
N PRO A 70 -8.85 6.30 5.14
CA PRO A 70 -10.09 5.53 5.12
C PRO A 70 -10.35 4.86 3.77
N PRO A 71 -10.87 3.61 3.75
CA PRO A 71 -10.99 2.83 2.52
C PRO A 71 -12.07 3.34 1.57
N THR A 72 -13.15 3.95 2.10
CA THR A 72 -14.27 4.42 1.27
C THR A 72 -14.10 5.88 0.89
N GLU A 73 -14.59 6.26 -0.29
CA GLU A 73 -14.57 7.64 -0.77
C GLU A 73 -15.33 8.57 0.18
N ASN A 74 -16.52 8.15 0.64
CA ASN A 74 -17.32 8.90 1.59
C ASN A 74 -16.57 9.15 2.91
N ALA A 75 -15.90 8.15 3.44
CA ALA A 75 -15.12 8.29 4.66
C ALA A 75 -13.92 9.24 4.47
N ARG A 76 -13.24 9.18 3.33
CA ARG A 76 -12.17 10.12 2.99
C ARG A 76 -12.69 11.57 2.90
N LYS A 77 -13.86 11.76 2.28
CA LYS A 77 -14.52 13.06 2.19
C LYS A 77 -14.84 13.62 3.57
N ILE A 78 -15.47 12.84 4.44
CA ILE A 78 -15.79 13.25 5.83
C ILE A 78 -14.51 13.63 6.58
N CYS A 79 -13.45 12.82 6.48
CA CYS A 79 -12.17 13.12 7.12
C CYS A 79 -11.53 14.41 6.58
N SER A 80 -11.62 14.67 5.28
CA SER A 80 -11.10 15.90 4.66
C SER A 80 -11.89 17.13 5.13
N GLU A 81 -13.21 17.07 5.12
CA GLU A 81 -14.11 18.16 5.59
C GLU A 81 -13.89 18.51 7.07
N ASN A 82 -13.47 17.53 7.88
CA ASN A 82 -13.12 17.73 9.28
C ASN A 82 -11.63 18.06 9.51
N GLY A 83 -10.85 18.34 8.46
CA GLY A 83 -9.43 18.70 8.56
C GLY A 83 -8.53 17.56 9.06
N LYS A 84 -8.98 16.31 8.97
CA LYS A 84 -8.25 15.10 9.39
C LYS A 84 -7.46 14.44 8.27
N LEU A 85 -7.61 14.92 7.05
CA LEU A 85 -6.93 14.42 5.87
C LEU A 85 -6.50 15.60 5.01
N SER A 86 -5.21 15.70 4.71
CA SER A 86 -4.69 16.78 3.88
C SER A 86 -5.03 16.56 2.39
N GLU A 87 -5.05 17.63 1.61
CA GLU A 87 -5.29 17.57 0.16
C GLU A 87 -4.28 16.65 -0.53
N VAL A 88 -3.01 16.74 -0.16
CA VAL A 88 -1.93 15.90 -0.70
C VAL A 88 -2.18 14.41 -0.40
N THR A 89 -2.65 14.09 0.81
CA THR A 89 -2.98 12.70 1.17
C THR A 89 -4.21 12.20 0.39
N MET A 90 -5.20 13.06 0.17
CA MET A 90 -6.37 12.74 -0.66
C MET A 90 -5.97 12.47 -2.11
N GLU A 91 -5.14 13.32 -2.68
CA GLU A 91 -4.61 13.15 -4.04
C GLU A 91 -3.85 11.83 -4.17
N GLY A 92 -2.94 11.53 -3.23
CA GLY A 92 -2.22 10.26 -3.20
C GLY A 92 -3.12 9.04 -3.11
N ALA A 93 -4.17 9.11 -2.28
CA ALA A 93 -5.15 8.02 -2.16
C ALA A 93 -5.95 7.80 -3.45
N ASN A 94 -6.31 8.88 -4.14
CA ASN A 94 -7.02 8.81 -5.41
C ASN A 94 -6.14 8.25 -6.53
N ILE A 95 -4.88 8.69 -6.60
CA ILE A 95 -3.88 8.13 -7.53
C ILE A 95 -3.69 6.62 -7.28
N ALA A 96 -3.51 6.22 -6.02
CA ALA A 96 -3.34 4.82 -5.66
C ALA A 96 -4.57 3.96 -6.00
N ALA A 97 -5.78 4.49 -5.80
CA ALA A 97 -7.02 3.80 -6.15
C ALA A 97 -7.20 3.65 -7.66
N ALA A 98 -6.77 4.65 -8.45
CA ALA A 98 -6.87 4.64 -9.90
C ALA A 98 -5.76 3.83 -10.58
N ALA A 99 -4.59 3.75 -9.97
CA ALA A 99 -3.42 3.09 -10.56
C ALA A 99 -3.60 1.57 -10.71
N GLY A 100 -4.47 0.97 -9.92
CA GLY A 100 -4.58 -0.47 -9.86
C GLY A 100 -3.34 -1.09 -9.22
N GLY A 101 -2.99 -2.27 -9.63
CA GLY A 101 -1.83 -3.03 -9.17
C GLY A 101 -2.20 -4.47 -8.88
N THR A 102 -1.26 -5.35 -9.10
CA THR A 102 -1.45 -6.78 -8.81
C THR A 102 -1.16 -7.02 -7.33
N PRO A 103 -2.05 -7.69 -6.58
CA PRO A 103 -1.75 -8.07 -5.21
C PRO A 103 -0.51 -8.97 -5.15
N ASN A 104 0.30 -8.81 -4.11
CA ASN A 104 1.39 -9.75 -3.87
C ASN A 104 0.82 -11.16 -3.64
N ASP A 105 1.42 -12.13 -4.29
CA ASP A 105 1.17 -13.53 -4.05
C ASP A 105 2.04 -14.08 -2.90
N LYS A 106 1.98 -15.40 -2.67
CA LYS A 106 2.78 -16.03 -1.63
C LYS A 106 4.27 -16.01 -1.94
N ILE A 107 4.62 -16.13 -3.22
CA ILE A 107 6.02 -16.17 -3.68
C ILE A 107 6.64 -14.80 -3.49
N SER A 108 6.03 -13.75 -4.05
CA SER A 108 6.54 -12.38 -3.95
C SER A 108 6.64 -11.84 -2.52
N SER A 109 5.86 -12.40 -1.60
CA SER A 109 5.87 -12.03 -0.18
C SER A 109 6.77 -12.91 0.69
N SER A 110 7.37 -13.96 0.13
CA SER A 110 8.19 -14.91 0.88
C SER A 110 9.54 -14.32 1.30
N GLU A 111 10.10 -14.82 2.39
CA GLU A 111 11.46 -14.46 2.81
C GLU A 111 12.51 -14.92 1.79
N GLU A 112 12.25 -16.03 1.11
CA GLU A 112 13.12 -16.59 0.08
C GLU A 112 13.22 -15.64 -1.13
N SER A 113 12.10 -15.11 -1.61
CA SER A 113 12.11 -14.11 -2.67
C SER A 113 12.82 -12.82 -2.28
N LYS A 114 12.64 -12.37 -1.03
CA LYS A 114 13.36 -11.21 -0.52
C LYS A 114 14.87 -11.46 -0.49
N THR A 115 15.29 -12.64 -0.03
CA THR A 115 16.71 -13.02 0.01
C THR A 115 17.32 -12.99 -1.39
N ILE A 116 16.67 -13.61 -2.38
CA ILE A 116 17.12 -13.59 -3.78
C ILE A 116 17.33 -12.15 -4.27
N LEU A 117 16.39 -11.26 -4.01
CA LEU A 117 16.47 -9.87 -4.43
C LEU A 117 17.59 -9.10 -3.70
N PHE A 118 17.72 -9.29 -2.38
CA PHE A 118 18.77 -8.62 -1.61
C PHE A 118 20.17 -9.09 -2.00
N ASP A 119 20.38 -10.40 -2.17
CA ASP A 119 21.66 -10.97 -2.58
C ASP A 119 22.06 -10.45 -3.97
N ALA A 120 21.11 -10.35 -4.90
CA ALA A 120 21.36 -9.79 -6.21
C ALA A 120 21.79 -8.32 -6.15
N VAL A 121 21.12 -7.49 -5.35
CA VAL A 121 21.50 -6.08 -5.17
C VAL A 121 22.87 -5.96 -4.52
N GLU A 122 23.17 -6.80 -3.52
CA GLU A 122 24.44 -6.81 -2.83
C GLU A 122 25.59 -7.21 -3.76
N THR A 123 25.43 -8.27 -4.56
CA THR A 123 26.44 -8.73 -5.51
C THR A 123 26.71 -7.72 -6.62
N ILE A 124 25.69 -6.98 -7.09
CA ILE A 124 25.87 -5.84 -7.99
C ILE A 124 26.67 -4.74 -7.29
N GLY A 125 26.32 -4.42 -6.04
CA GLY A 125 26.99 -3.38 -5.25
C GLY A 125 28.47 -3.63 -5.02
N TYR A 126 28.86 -4.89 -4.86
CA TYR A 126 30.26 -5.31 -4.76
C TYR A 126 30.98 -5.46 -6.11
N GLY A 127 30.28 -5.26 -7.22
CA GLY A 127 30.85 -5.43 -8.56
C GLY A 127 31.13 -6.91 -8.92
N ALA A 128 30.51 -7.86 -8.21
CA ALA A 128 30.68 -9.29 -8.46
C ALA A 128 29.85 -9.77 -9.67
N THR A 129 28.81 -9.05 -10.03
CA THR A 129 27.94 -9.33 -11.18
C THR A 129 27.50 -8.03 -11.86
N THR A 130 26.97 -8.15 -13.08
CA THR A 130 26.34 -7.02 -13.79
C THR A 130 24.83 -6.99 -13.51
N PRO A 131 24.16 -5.83 -13.64
CA PRO A 131 22.72 -5.74 -13.49
C PRO A 131 21.95 -6.71 -14.41
N ASP A 132 22.38 -6.87 -15.66
CA ASP A 132 21.73 -7.75 -16.63
C ASP A 132 21.86 -9.23 -16.24
N ALA A 133 23.04 -9.64 -15.78
CA ALA A 133 23.27 -11.01 -15.31
C ALA A 133 22.47 -11.30 -14.03
N ALA A 134 22.46 -10.36 -13.08
CA ALA A 134 21.67 -10.47 -11.86
C ALA A 134 20.17 -10.55 -12.15
N ALA A 135 19.65 -9.75 -13.09
CA ALA A 135 18.25 -9.81 -13.48
C ALA A 135 17.85 -11.18 -14.03
N SER A 136 18.72 -11.80 -14.86
CA SER A 136 18.49 -13.14 -15.37
C SER A 136 18.47 -14.19 -14.25
N GLU A 137 19.41 -14.11 -13.32
CA GLU A 137 19.49 -15.01 -12.16
C GLU A 137 18.29 -14.87 -11.23
N ILE A 138 17.80 -13.65 -11.00
CA ILE A 138 16.56 -13.39 -10.24
C ILE A 138 15.38 -14.11 -10.90
N ILE A 139 15.21 -13.94 -12.22
CA ILE A 139 14.10 -14.56 -12.95
C ILE A 139 14.15 -16.08 -12.84
N ASP A 140 15.32 -16.68 -13.07
CA ASP A 140 15.50 -18.13 -12.98
C ASP A 140 15.24 -18.64 -11.56
N SER A 141 15.75 -17.95 -10.55
CA SER A 141 15.57 -18.32 -9.15
C SER A 141 14.11 -18.23 -8.69
N LEU A 142 13.44 -17.13 -9.01
CA LEU A 142 12.02 -16.96 -8.66
C LEU A 142 11.10 -17.92 -9.42
N SER A 143 11.47 -18.30 -10.64
CA SER A 143 10.71 -19.27 -11.45
C SER A 143 10.81 -20.71 -10.91
N SER A 144 11.76 -20.97 -10.03
CA SER A 144 11.99 -22.29 -9.41
C SER A 144 11.27 -22.46 -8.05
N LEU A 145 10.68 -21.37 -7.48
CA LEU A 145 9.91 -21.40 -6.23
C LEU A 145 8.47 -21.87 -6.45
#